data_79953acec45ddab9f100b2aa12174aac
#
_entry.id   79953acec45ddab9f100b2aa12174aac
#
_cell.length_a   1.000
_cell.length_b   1.000
_cell.length_c   1.000
_cell.angle_alpha   90.00
_cell.angle_beta   90.00
_cell.angle_gamma   90.00
#
_symmetry.space_group_name_H-M   'P 1'
#
loop_
_entity.id
_entity.type
_entity.pdbx_description
1 polymer ?
#
loop_
_entity_poly.entity_id
_entity_poly.type
_entity_poly.pdbx_seq_one_letter_code
_entity_poly.pdbx_strand_id
1 'polypeptide(L)'
;MILYIVRHGETDWNKMHKVQGQTDIPLNDYGRRLAEETAQGMKKIPVDLGFTSPLLRAKETAQIILAGRSVPLYDEERIQEISFGRYEGLYCGGEDRDPDSEAFNRFFNDTGNYIPPEDAETIPQLYERTGSFLREISSREDLADKNILVSTHGAAMTSLLNRIRGNLSVEHFWKDEVPPNCSVTMVEIKDGKAQILKEGMIFYKEKVKKWKTV
;
A
#
# COMPACT_ATOMS: atom_id res chain seq x y z
N MET A 1 19.32 6.27 -4.22
CA MET A 1 18.43 5.28 -3.55
C MET A 1 17.31 4.90 -4.51
N ILE A 2 16.95 3.62 -4.57
CA ILE A 2 15.76 3.16 -5.30
C ILE A 2 14.80 2.50 -4.31
N LEU A 3 13.54 2.91 -4.32
CA LEU A 3 12.48 2.26 -3.57
C LEU A 3 11.62 1.40 -4.50
N TYR A 4 11.32 0.18 -4.09
CA TYR A 4 10.34 -0.70 -4.69
C TYR A 4 9.15 -0.78 -3.71
N ILE A 5 8.14 0.07 -3.94
CA ILE A 5 6.95 0.14 -3.09
C ILE A 5 5.95 -0.88 -3.59
N VAL A 6 5.57 -1.82 -2.74
CA VAL A 6 4.66 -2.92 -3.07
C VAL A 6 3.41 -2.87 -2.20
N ARG A 7 2.23 -3.03 -2.83
CA ARG A 7 0.99 -3.29 -2.09
C ARG A 7 0.94 -4.75 -1.69
N HIS A 8 0.48 -5.06 -0.49
CA HIS A 8 0.30 -6.43 0.01
C HIS A 8 -0.52 -7.31 -0.94
N GLY A 9 -0.35 -8.65 -0.84
CA GLY A 9 -1.14 -9.65 -1.55
C GLY A 9 -2.62 -9.64 -1.15
N GLU A 10 -3.46 -10.41 -1.86
CA GLU A 10 -4.89 -10.51 -1.57
C GLU A 10 -5.14 -11.15 -0.20
N THR A 11 -6.17 -10.65 0.51
CA THR A 11 -6.73 -11.24 1.73
C THR A 11 -8.15 -11.72 1.48
N ASP A 12 -8.72 -12.54 2.36
CA ASP A 12 -10.13 -12.90 2.25
C ASP A 12 -11.06 -11.68 2.33
N TRP A 13 -10.69 -10.65 3.10
CA TRP A 13 -11.46 -9.42 3.16
C TRP A 13 -11.40 -8.60 1.86
N ASN A 14 -10.29 -8.64 1.12
CA ASN A 14 -10.27 -8.10 -0.25
C ASN A 14 -11.27 -8.83 -1.15
N LYS A 15 -11.26 -10.18 -1.11
CA LYS A 15 -12.15 -11.02 -1.93
C LYS A 15 -13.63 -10.80 -1.59
N MET A 16 -13.93 -10.58 -0.32
CA MET A 16 -15.29 -10.36 0.21
C MET A 16 -15.74 -8.90 0.09
N HIS A 17 -14.93 -7.99 -0.43
CA HIS A 17 -15.19 -6.55 -0.43
C HIS A 17 -15.47 -5.98 0.97
N LYS A 18 -14.73 -6.46 1.97
CA LYS A 18 -14.76 -5.94 3.34
C LYS A 18 -13.71 -4.89 3.57
N VAL A 19 -14.08 -3.84 4.29
CA VAL A 19 -13.17 -2.76 4.71
C VAL A 19 -12.14 -3.31 5.69
N GLN A 20 -10.86 -3.17 5.40
CA GLN A 20 -9.79 -3.72 6.25
C GLN A 20 -9.19 -2.70 7.22
N GLY A 21 -8.77 -1.54 6.70
CA GLY A 21 -8.06 -0.55 7.51
C GLY A 21 -6.86 -1.14 8.23
N GLN A 22 -6.81 -0.97 9.55
CA GLN A 22 -5.76 -1.49 10.42
C GLN A 22 -6.11 -2.83 11.09
N THR A 23 -7.32 -3.36 10.84
CA THR A 23 -7.65 -4.74 11.27
C THR A 23 -6.66 -5.71 10.63
N ASP A 24 -6.07 -6.57 11.46
CA ASP A 24 -4.94 -7.41 11.07
C ASP A 24 -5.40 -8.74 10.46
N ILE A 25 -5.61 -8.73 9.16
CA ILE A 25 -6.07 -9.87 8.34
C ILE A 25 -4.88 -10.45 7.57
N PRO A 26 -4.62 -11.78 7.64
CA PRO A 26 -3.53 -12.42 6.90
C PRO A 26 -3.81 -12.48 5.39
N LEU A 27 -2.79 -12.80 4.61
CA LEU A 27 -2.95 -13.18 3.21
C LEU A 27 -3.82 -14.42 3.08
N ASN A 28 -4.62 -14.49 2.00
CA ASN A 28 -5.20 -15.75 1.57
C ASN A 28 -4.23 -16.51 0.64
N ASP A 29 -4.56 -17.75 0.26
CA ASP A 29 -3.69 -18.57 -0.59
C ASP A 29 -3.43 -17.94 -1.96
N TYR A 30 -4.40 -17.21 -2.49
CA TYR A 30 -4.23 -16.48 -3.74
C TYR A 30 -3.23 -15.32 -3.57
N GLY A 31 -3.33 -14.56 -2.49
CA GLY A 31 -2.39 -13.48 -2.17
C GLY A 31 -0.96 -13.96 -1.99
N ARG A 32 -0.77 -15.15 -1.36
CA ARG A 32 0.55 -15.79 -1.24
C ARG A 32 1.12 -16.12 -2.60
N ARG A 33 0.33 -16.73 -3.50
CA ARG A 33 0.78 -17.03 -4.87
C ARG A 33 1.16 -15.76 -5.64
N LEU A 34 0.38 -14.69 -5.54
CA LEU A 34 0.74 -13.41 -6.17
C LEU A 34 2.08 -12.89 -5.65
N ALA A 35 2.33 -12.98 -4.34
CA ALA A 35 3.60 -12.56 -3.74
C ALA A 35 4.77 -13.45 -4.20
N GLU A 36 4.59 -14.76 -4.33
CA GLU A 36 5.58 -15.71 -4.84
C GLU A 36 5.94 -15.42 -6.32
N GLU A 37 4.94 -15.18 -7.17
CA GLU A 37 5.19 -14.81 -8.57
C GLU A 37 5.91 -13.44 -8.66
N THR A 38 5.52 -12.50 -7.80
CA THR A 38 6.21 -11.21 -7.68
C THR A 38 7.66 -11.39 -7.24
N ALA A 39 7.92 -12.28 -6.27
CA ALA A 39 9.27 -12.64 -5.86
C ALA A 39 10.12 -13.19 -7.02
N GLN A 40 9.54 -14.07 -7.85
CA GLN A 40 10.22 -14.62 -9.03
C GLN A 40 10.53 -13.52 -10.06
N GLY A 41 9.57 -12.62 -10.32
CA GLY A 41 9.78 -11.50 -11.23
C GLY A 41 10.83 -10.50 -10.73
N MET A 42 10.92 -10.32 -9.43
CA MET A 42 11.90 -9.46 -8.77
C MET A 42 13.24 -10.15 -8.47
N LYS A 43 13.40 -11.42 -8.80
CA LYS A 43 14.59 -12.22 -8.41
C LYS A 43 15.92 -11.59 -8.81
N LYS A 44 15.97 -10.93 -9.98
CA LYS A 44 17.19 -10.27 -10.50
C LYS A 44 17.35 -8.82 -10.04
N ILE A 45 16.35 -8.28 -9.35
CA ILE A 45 16.39 -6.91 -8.82
C ILE A 45 17.15 -6.96 -7.48
N PRO A 46 18.25 -6.21 -7.33
CA PRO A 46 18.95 -6.13 -6.06
C PRO A 46 18.04 -5.47 -5.01
N VAL A 47 18.05 -5.99 -3.80
CA VAL A 47 17.42 -5.39 -2.63
C VAL A 47 18.39 -5.49 -1.46
N ASP A 48 18.70 -4.39 -0.82
CA ASP A 48 19.67 -4.30 0.27
C ASP A 48 19.01 -4.39 1.65
N LEU A 49 17.77 -3.89 1.76
CA LEU A 49 16.95 -3.95 2.98
C LEU A 49 15.47 -3.75 2.63
N GLY A 50 14.60 -4.01 3.60
CA GLY A 50 13.17 -3.75 3.46
C GLY A 50 12.59 -3.02 4.66
N PHE A 51 11.58 -2.18 4.40
CA PHE A 51 10.62 -1.68 5.38
C PHE A 51 9.25 -2.28 5.11
N THR A 52 8.53 -2.65 6.15
CA THR A 52 7.19 -3.20 6.02
C THR A 52 6.25 -2.60 7.05
N SER A 53 5.00 -2.35 6.65
CA SER A 53 3.94 -2.21 7.63
C SER A 53 3.94 -3.43 8.57
N PRO A 54 3.73 -3.24 9.89
CA PRO A 54 3.69 -4.36 10.84
C PRO A 54 2.46 -5.27 10.65
N LEU A 55 1.43 -4.84 9.88
CA LEU A 55 0.25 -5.64 9.62
C LEU A 55 0.60 -6.91 8.83
N LEU A 56 0.07 -8.06 9.28
CA LEU A 56 0.42 -9.41 8.81
C LEU A 56 0.48 -9.51 7.29
N ARG A 57 -0.53 -9.02 6.58
CA ARG A 57 -0.62 -9.11 5.11
C ARG A 57 0.54 -8.42 4.39
N ALA A 58 0.99 -7.26 4.89
CA ALA A 58 2.12 -6.54 4.29
C ALA A 58 3.44 -7.19 4.67
N LYS A 59 3.59 -7.60 5.94
CA LYS A 59 4.78 -8.26 6.46
C LYS A 59 5.01 -9.60 5.77
N GLU A 60 3.98 -10.45 5.66
CA GLU A 60 4.05 -11.73 4.96
C GLU A 60 4.39 -11.54 3.46
N THR A 61 3.81 -10.53 2.80
CA THR A 61 4.15 -10.19 1.41
C THR A 61 5.64 -9.86 1.26
N ALA A 62 6.18 -9.01 2.14
CA ALA A 62 7.61 -8.68 2.12
C ALA A 62 8.49 -9.90 2.37
N GLN A 63 8.14 -10.74 3.34
CA GLN A 63 8.87 -11.96 3.67
C GLN A 63 8.92 -12.93 2.49
N ILE A 64 7.81 -13.11 1.76
CA ILE A 64 7.76 -13.95 0.57
C ILE A 64 8.63 -13.36 -0.55
N ILE A 65 8.56 -12.05 -0.80
CA ILE A 65 9.36 -11.40 -1.85
C ILE A 65 10.86 -11.47 -1.54
N LEU A 66 11.23 -11.40 -0.27
CA LEU A 66 12.63 -11.46 0.19
C LEU A 66 13.11 -12.88 0.50
N ALA A 67 12.26 -13.89 0.34
CA ALA A 67 12.64 -15.29 0.65
C ALA A 67 13.91 -15.71 -0.11
N GLY A 68 14.84 -16.34 0.61
CA GLY A 68 16.15 -16.76 0.09
C GLY A 68 17.16 -15.63 -0.12
N ARG A 69 16.86 -14.41 0.33
CA ARG A 69 17.79 -13.27 0.38
C ARG A 69 18.18 -12.98 1.83
N SER A 70 19.46 -12.75 2.07
CA SER A 70 19.96 -12.37 3.42
C SER A 70 19.88 -10.85 3.58
N VAL A 71 18.66 -10.30 3.57
CA VAL A 71 18.41 -8.86 3.71
C VAL A 71 17.58 -8.58 4.96
N PRO A 72 17.90 -7.52 5.73
CA PRO A 72 17.11 -7.13 6.89
C PRO A 72 15.74 -6.58 6.47
N LEU A 73 14.71 -6.86 7.29
CA LEU A 73 13.36 -6.35 7.14
C LEU A 73 12.95 -5.67 8.46
N TYR A 74 12.58 -4.41 8.39
CA TYR A 74 12.21 -3.58 9.54
C TYR A 74 10.73 -3.24 9.52
N ASP A 75 10.06 -3.35 10.67
CA ASP A 75 8.70 -2.87 10.84
C ASP A 75 8.68 -1.33 10.84
N GLU A 76 7.70 -0.74 10.16
CA GLU A 76 7.54 0.70 10.04
C GLU A 76 6.05 1.07 10.15
N GLU A 77 5.65 1.63 11.28
CA GLU A 77 4.25 1.94 11.59
C GLU A 77 3.67 3.04 10.69
N ARG A 78 4.50 3.98 10.25
CA ARG A 78 4.05 5.11 9.42
C ARG A 78 3.57 4.72 8.03
N ILE A 79 3.83 3.48 7.59
CA ILE A 79 3.34 2.93 6.31
C ILE A 79 2.23 1.89 6.50
N GLN A 80 1.59 1.84 7.67
CA GLN A 80 0.34 1.09 7.86
C GLN A 80 -0.79 1.65 6.97
N GLU A 81 -1.83 0.85 6.78
CA GLU A 81 -3.03 1.33 6.09
C GLU A 81 -3.73 2.43 6.90
N ILE A 82 -4.52 3.25 6.23
CA ILE A 82 -5.41 4.20 6.89
C ILE A 82 -6.36 3.46 7.83
N SER A 83 -6.54 3.96 9.06
CA SER A 83 -7.56 3.43 9.96
C SER A 83 -8.93 3.90 9.52
N PHE A 84 -9.88 2.97 9.38
CA PHE A 84 -11.27 3.29 9.08
C PHE A 84 -12.18 3.22 10.31
N GLY A 85 -11.61 2.93 11.50
CA GLY A 85 -12.35 2.84 12.76
C GLY A 85 -13.54 1.90 12.63
N ARG A 86 -14.73 2.33 13.07
CA ARG A 86 -15.95 1.50 13.07
C ARG A 86 -16.40 0.99 11.70
N TYR A 87 -15.84 1.49 10.59
CA TYR A 87 -16.14 0.94 9.27
C TYR A 87 -15.36 -0.34 8.96
N GLU A 88 -14.33 -0.67 9.75
CA GLU A 88 -13.57 -1.90 9.53
C GLU A 88 -14.46 -3.13 9.75
N GLY A 89 -14.45 -4.03 8.78
CA GLY A 89 -15.32 -5.21 8.76
C GLY A 89 -16.64 -5.05 8.01
N LEU A 90 -17.08 -3.83 7.64
CA LEU A 90 -18.25 -3.63 6.80
C LEU A 90 -18.05 -4.22 5.40
N TYR A 91 -19.09 -4.81 4.84
CA TYR A 91 -19.15 -5.16 3.43
C TYR A 91 -19.43 -3.90 2.60
N CYS A 92 -18.43 -3.40 1.88
CA CYS A 92 -18.54 -2.17 1.09
C CYS A 92 -18.91 -2.39 -0.39
N GLY A 93 -19.06 -3.66 -0.80
CA GLY A 93 -19.45 -4.04 -2.15
C GLY A 93 -19.97 -5.47 -2.23
N GLY A 94 -20.38 -5.91 -3.42
CA GLY A 94 -20.95 -7.24 -3.63
C GLY A 94 -22.44 -7.33 -3.26
N GLU A 95 -22.97 -8.57 -3.29
CA GLU A 95 -24.39 -8.86 -2.96
C GLU A 95 -24.71 -8.63 -1.49
N ASP A 96 -23.72 -8.84 -0.61
CA ASP A 96 -23.83 -8.70 0.85
C ASP A 96 -23.52 -7.28 1.35
N ARG A 97 -23.55 -6.28 0.47
CA ARG A 97 -23.20 -4.89 0.82
C ARG A 97 -24.03 -4.35 1.98
N ASP A 98 -23.34 -3.88 3.02
CA ASP A 98 -23.97 -3.25 4.18
C ASP A 98 -24.65 -1.92 3.79
N PRO A 99 -25.87 -1.62 4.30
CA PRO A 99 -26.53 -0.33 4.07
C PRO A 99 -25.65 0.87 4.51
N ASP A 100 -24.91 0.74 5.60
CA ASP A 100 -24.04 1.79 6.16
C ASP A 100 -22.77 2.01 5.35
N SER A 101 -22.47 1.14 4.38
CA SER A 101 -21.27 1.26 3.55
C SER A 101 -21.30 2.43 2.56
N GLU A 102 -22.46 3.06 2.34
CA GLU A 102 -22.55 4.22 1.45
C GLU A 102 -21.68 5.39 1.95
N ALA A 103 -21.72 5.68 3.24
CA ALA A 103 -20.88 6.70 3.85
C ALA A 103 -19.39 6.39 3.70
N PHE A 104 -18.99 5.12 3.90
CA PHE A 104 -17.64 4.66 3.66
C PHE A 104 -17.23 4.76 2.18
N ASN A 105 -18.11 4.38 1.25
CA ASN A 105 -17.80 4.36 -0.17
C ASN A 105 -17.48 5.74 -0.76
N ARG A 106 -17.89 6.84 -0.08
CA ARG A 106 -17.44 8.20 -0.42
C ARG A 106 -15.92 8.34 -0.36
N PHE A 107 -15.23 7.55 0.47
CA PHE A 107 -13.76 7.51 0.48
C PHE A 107 -13.16 7.26 -0.91
N PHE A 108 -13.85 6.51 -1.77
CA PHE A 108 -13.41 6.21 -3.14
C PHE A 108 -14.11 7.08 -4.19
N ASN A 109 -15.42 7.31 -4.04
CA ASN A 109 -16.25 7.88 -5.10
C ASN A 109 -16.43 9.39 -4.97
N ASP A 110 -16.27 9.94 -3.77
CA ASP A 110 -16.50 11.35 -3.43
C ASP A 110 -15.59 11.75 -2.27
N THR A 111 -14.28 11.58 -2.46
CA THR A 111 -13.27 11.67 -1.40
C THR A 111 -13.26 13.05 -0.74
N GLY A 112 -13.54 14.12 -1.50
CA GLY A 112 -13.61 15.48 -0.97
C GLY A 112 -14.72 15.68 0.07
N ASN A 113 -15.79 14.90 -0.02
CA ASN A 113 -16.93 14.94 0.91
C ASN A 113 -16.95 13.73 1.87
N TYR A 114 -15.90 12.90 1.87
CA TYR A 114 -15.78 11.81 2.82
C TYR A 114 -15.49 12.34 4.23
N ILE A 115 -16.35 11.98 5.16
CA ILE A 115 -16.20 12.32 6.59
C ILE A 115 -15.84 11.03 7.33
N PRO A 116 -14.58 10.87 7.79
CA PRO A 116 -14.20 9.70 8.58
C PRO A 116 -14.93 9.71 9.94
N PRO A 117 -15.20 8.55 10.53
CA PRO A 117 -15.65 8.45 11.92
C PRO A 117 -14.62 9.06 12.89
N GLU A 118 -15.06 9.40 14.09
CA GLU A 118 -14.18 9.99 15.12
C GLU A 118 -13.02 9.06 15.54
N ASP A 119 -13.20 7.75 15.43
CA ASP A 119 -12.23 6.70 15.73
C ASP A 119 -11.36 6.31 14.52
N ALA A 120 -11.52 6.99 13.39
CA ALA A 120 -10.77 6.73 12.16
C ALA A 120 -9.70 7.79 11.88
N GLU A 121 -8.77 7.45 11.01
CA GLU A 121 -7.74 8.37 10.53
C GLU A 121 -8.25 9.21 9.35
N THR A 122 -7.90 10.48 9.32
CA THR A 122 -8.15 11.36 8.18
C THR A 122 -7.07 11.24 7.10
N ILE A 123 -7.40 11.56 5.84
CA ILE A 123 -6.40 11.60 4.75
C ILE A 123 -5.23 12.57 5.05
N PRO A 124 -5.44 13.77 5.62
CA PRO A 124 -4.33 14.63 6.04
C PRO A 124 -3.39 13.97 7.06
N GLN A 125 -3.91 13.23 8.04
CA GLN A 125 -3.10 12.49 9.00
C GLN A 125 -2.29 11.38 8.31
N LEU A 126 -2.90 10.64 7.39
CA LEU A 126 -2.22 9.65 6.55
C LEU A 126 -1.08 10.31 5.75
N TYR A 127 -1.33 11.45 5.11
CA TYR A 127 -0.30 12.21 4.39
C TYR A 127 0.86 12.62 5.30
N GLU A 128 0.57 13.04 6.54
CA GLU A 128 1.62 13.50 7.46
C GLU A 128 2.52 12.34 7.89
N ARG A 129 1.96 11.20 8.34
CA ARG A 129 2.79 10.08 8.80
C ARG A 129 3.57 9.40 7.68
N THR A 130 2.95 9.16 6.49
CA THR A 130 3.66 8.59 5.35
C THR A 130 4.71 9.55 4.79
N GLY A 131 4.41 10.85 4.82
CA GLY A 131 5.36 11.89 4.46
C GLY A 131 6.54 12.00 5.43
N SER A 132 6.32 11.78 6.73
CA SER A 132 7.39 11.73 7.73
C SER A 132 8.36 10.58 7.42
N PHE A 133 7.84 9.39 7.12
CA PHE A 133 8.65 8.26 6.68
C PHE A 133 9.49 8.60 5.44
N LEU A 134 8.85 9.14 4.40
CA LEU A 134 9.54 9.47 3.14
C LEU A 134 10.64 10.53 3.36
N ARG A 135 10.38 11.56 4.15
CA ARG A 135 11.37 12.60 4.49
C ARG A 135 12.57 12.00 5.22
N GLU A 136 12.32 11.15 6.22
CA GLU A 136 13.38 10.54 7.00
C GLU A 136 14.29 9.67 6.12
N ILE A 137 13.73 8.70 5.37
CA ILE A 137 14.56 7.84 4.54
C ILE A 137 15.31 8.62 3.46
N SER A 138 14.71 9.70 2.93
CA SER A 138 15.34 10.55 1.91
C SER A 138 16.53 11.34 2.44
N SER A 139 16.60 11.60 3.76
CA SER A 139 17.69 12.33 4.40
C SER A 139 18.82 11.41 4.91
N ARG A 140 18.64 10.09 4.85
CA ARG A 140 19.62 9.13 5.36
C ARG A 140 20.72 8.88 4.32
N GLU A 141 21.92 9.39 4.62
CA GLU A 141 23.10 9.22 3.76
C GLU A 141 23.53 7.75 3.62
N ASP A 142 23.35 6.95 4.68
CA ASP A 142 23.66 5.51 4.68
C ASP A 142 22.75 4.69 3.76
N LEU A 143 21.63 5.28 3.31
CA LEU A 143 20.70 4.67 2.36
C LEU A 143 20.83 5.21 0.93
N ALA A 144 21.69 6.20 0.66
CA ALA A 144 21.75 6.93 -0.61
C ALA A 144 21.91 6.03 -1.85
N ASP A 145 22.67 4.93 -1.74
CA ASP A 145 22.93 4.01 -2.85
C ASP A 145 22.17 2.67 -2.72
N LYS A 146 21.19 2.60 -1.81
CA LYS A 146 20.48 1.35 -1.50
C LYS A 146 19.26 1.14 -2.40
N ASN A 147 18.96 -0.14 -2.61
CA ASN A 147 17.71 -0.63 -3.19
C ASN A 147 16.84 -1.14 -2.05
N ILE A 148 15.69 -0.55 -1.84
CA ILE A 148 14.85 -0.75 -0.64
C ILE A 148 13.47 -1.27 -1.06
N LEU A 149 13.05 -2.40 -0.49
CA LEU A 149 11.66 -2.85 -0.58
C LEU A 149 10.81 -2.11 0.46
N VAL A 150 9.66 -1.58 0.06
CA VAL A 150 8.69 -0.97 0.96
C VAL A 150 7.35 -1.67 0.80
N SER A 151 6.98 -2.54 1.75
CA SER A 151 5.71 -3.28 1.71
C SER A 151 4.63 -2.55 2.50
N THR A 152 3.55 -2.19 1.82
CA THR A 152 2.50 -1.33 2.37
C THR A 152 1.12 -1.70 1.80
N HIS A 153 0.16 -0.75 1.81
CA HIS A 153 -1.26 -0.95 1.54
C HIS A 153 -1.76 0.01 0.46
N GLY A 154 -3.05 -0.09 0.13
CA GLY A 154 -3.65 0.68 -0.95
C GLY A 154 -3.60 2.18 -0.73
N ALA A 155 -4.20 2.69 0.36
CA ALA A 155 -4.23 4.12 0.63
C ALA A 155 -2.88 4.67 1.08
N ALA A 156 -2.12 3.90 1.88
CA ALA A 156 -0.78 4.33 2.30
C ALA A 156 0.18 4.45 1.11
N MET A 157 0.15 3.52 0.14
CA MET A 157 0.92 3.62 -1.10
C MET A 157 0.50 4.84 -1.93
N THR A 158 -0.81 5.03 -2.11
CA THR A 158 -1.35 6.20 -2.82
C THR A 158 -0.90 7.51 -2.17
N SER A 159 -0.92 7.57 -0.84
CA SER A 159 -0.44 8.73 -0.08
C SER A 159 1.05 9.03 -0.35
N LEU A 160 1.92 8.02 -0.32
CA LEU A 160 3.33 8.16 -0.65
C LEU A 160 3.53 8.68 -2.09
N LEU A 161 2.82 8.09 -3.06
CA LEU A 161 2.95 8.46 -4.47
C LEU A 161 2.40 9.87 -4.74
N ASN A 162 1.31 10.26 -4.11
CA ASN A 162 0.76 11.61 -4.23
C ASN A 162 1.72 12.67 -3.66
N ARG A 163 2.37 12.38 -2.54
CA ARG A 163 3.40 13.26 -1.99
C ARG A 163 4.57 13.43 -2.97
N ILE A 164 5.03 12.37 -3.60
CA ILE A 164 6.10 12.42 -4.61
C ILE A 164 5.67 13.26 -5.82
N ARG A 165 4.40 13.20 -6.21
CA ARG A 165 3.81 14.01 -7.28
C ARG A 165 3.56 15.48 -6.91
N GLY A 166 3.68 15.83 -5.62
CA GLY A 166 3.30 17.17 -5.11
C GLY A 166 1.79 17.39 -5.02
N ASN A 167 0.98 16.34 -5.08
CA ASN A 167 -0.47 16.39 -4.93
C ASN A 167 -0.89 15.95 -3.52
N LEU A 168 -1.31 16.88 -2.67
CA LEU A 168 -1.81 16.59 -1.32
C LEU A 168 -3.30 16.94 -1.17
N SER A 169 -4.02 17.05 -2.29
CA SER A 169 -5.46 17.28 -2.29
C SER A 169 -6.19 16.05 -1.72
N VAL A 170 -7.15 16.31 -0.82
CA VAL A 170 -8.06 15.26 -0.33
C VAL A 170 -9.04 14.85 -1.43
N GLU A 171 -9.60 15.81 -2.14
CA GLU A 171 -10.55 15.58 -3.23
C GLU A 171 -9.95 14.72 -4.35
N HIS A 172 -8.65 14.93 -4.65
CA HIS A 172 -7.93 14.21 -5.70
C HIS A 172 -6.99 13.13 -5.13
N PHE A 173 -7.33 12.56 -3.96
CA PHE A 173 -6.53 11.51 -3.34
C PHE A 173 -6.38 10.29 -4.26
N TRP A 174 -7.49 9.83 -4.84
CA TRP A 174 -7.49 8.79 -5.85
C TRP A 174 -7.37 9.41 -7.23
N LYS A 175 -6.15 9.42 -7.77
CA LYS A 175 -5.93 9.84 -9.17
C LYS A 175 -6.49 8.81 -10.14
N ASP A 176 -6.27 7.55 -9.81
CA ASP A 176 -6.65 6.37 -10.56
C ASP A 176 -7.32 5.37 -9.60
N GLU A 177 -7.44 4.13 -10.03
CA GLU A 177 -7.95 3.05 -9.18
C GLU A 177 -6.95 2.71 -8.06
N VAL A 178 -7.44 2.01 -7.02
CA VAL A 178 -6.58 1.44 -5.96
C VAL A 178 -5.50 0.56 -6.60
N PRO A 179 -4.22 0.74 -6.24
CA PRO A 179 -3.14 -0.09 -6.80
C PRO A 179 -3.45 -1.59 -6.67
N PRO A 180 -3.25 -2.41 -7.70
CA PRO A 180 -3.49 -3.85 -7.62
C PRO A 180 -2.67 -4.54 -6.51
N ASN A 181 -3.18 -5.64 -5.94
CA ASN A 181 -2.41 -6.44 -4.99
C ASN A 181 -1.08 -6.91 -5.61
N CYS A 182 -0.01 -6.91 -4.85
CA CYS A 182 1.36 -7.20 -5.29
C CYS A 182 1.86 -6.36 -6.48
N SER A 183 1.19 -5.24 -6.82
CA SER A 183 1.78 -4.28 -7.76
C SER A 183 2.96 -3.55 -7.12
N VAL A 184 3.98 -3.27 -7.93
CA VAL A 184 5.22 -2.63 -7.49
C VAL A 184 5.41 -1.31 -8.21
N THR A 185 5.70 -0.25 -7.48
CA THR A 185 6.08 1.06 -8.03
C THR A 185 7.53 1.34 -7.69
N MET A 186 8.32 1.70 -8.72
CA MET A 186 9.72 2.02 -8.60
C MET A 186 9.89 3.54 -8.48
N VAL A 187 10.56 3.97 -7.41
CA VAL A 187 10.83 5.38 -7.12
C VAL A 187 12.33 5.58 -6.96
N GLU A 188 12.88 6.58 -7.62
CA GLU A 188 14.24 7.05 -7.36
C GLU A 188 14.22 8.21 -6.37
N ILE A 189 15.14 8.19 -5.41
CA ILE A 189 15.44 9.34 -4.56
C ILE A 189 16.89 9.74 -4.83
N LYS A 190 17.07 10.96 -5.34
CA LYS A 190 18.35 11.54 -5.66
C LYS A 190 18.39 13.00 -5.24
N ASP A 191 19.45 13.42 -4.54
CA ASP A 191 19.62 14.78 -4.06
C ASP A 191 18.43 15.30 -3.27
N GLY A 192 17.84 14.43 -2.40
CA GLY A 192 16.66 14.74 -1.59
C GLY A 192 15.34 14.84 -2.37
N LYS A 193 15.34 14.56 -3.68
CA LYS A 193 14.14 14.60 -4.52
C LYS A 193 13.71 13.19 -4.92
N ALA A 194 12.44 12.88 -4.70
CA ALA A 194 11.83 11.61 -5.10
C ALA A 194 11.13 11.75 -6.46
N GLN A 195 11.31 10.76 -7.34
CA GLN A 195 10.69 10.69 -8.66
C GLN A 195 10.17 9.27 -8.91
N ILE A 196 8.94 9.14 -9.39
CA ILE A 196 8.37 7.85 -9.83
C ILE A 196 8.99 7.51 -11.18
N LEU A 197 9.72 6.40 -11.25
CA LEU A 197 10.32 5.91 -12.50
C LEU A 197 9.37 4.98 -13.26
N LYS A 198 8.67 4.09 -12.52
CA LYS A 198 7.73 3.15 -13.11
C LYS A 198 6.66 2.80 -12.10
N GLU A 199 5.41 2.93 -12.50
CA GLU A 199 4.25 2.73 -11.62
C GLU A 199 3.48 1.45 -11.98
N GLY A 200 2.94 0.76 -10.98
CA GLY A 200 1.99 -0.33 -11.15
C GLY A 200 2.55 -1.55 -11.89
N MET A 201 3.85 -1.85 -11.75
CA MET A 201 4.44 -3.04 -12.35
C MET A 201 3.82 -4.31 -11.77
N ILE A 202 3.41 -5.22 -12.65
CA ILE A 202 2.86 -6.54 -12.31
C ILE A 202 3.84 -7.62 -12.78
N PHE A 203 4.17 -8.54 -11.89
CA PHE A 203 5.09 -9.64 -12.16
C PHE A 203 4.39 -11.01 -12.24
N TYR A 204 3.12 -11.09 -11.88
CA TYR A 204 2.32 -12.29 -12.02
C TYR A 204 1.56 -12.34 -13.36
N LYS A 205 1.15 -13.54 -13.79
CA LYS A 205 0.56 -13.79 -15.10
C LYS A 205 -0.96 -13.63 -15.16
N GLU A 206 -1.61 -13.71 -14.02
CA GLU A 206 -3.07 -13.62 -13.94
C GLU A 206 -3.56 -12.21 -14.26
N LYS A 207 -4.81 -12.11 -14.75
CA LYS A 207 -5.42 -10.79 -14.98
C LYS A 207 -5.54 -10.05 -13.66
N VAL A 208 -5.06 -8.81 -13.67
CA VAL A 208 -5.20 -7.89 -12.54
C VAL A 208 -6.68 -7.76 -12.18
N LYS A 209 -7.03 -8.14 -10.96
CA LYS A 209 -8.34 -7.83 -10.39
C LYS A 209 -8.32 -6.36 -9.96
N LYS A 210 -9.09 -5.54 -10.66
CA LYS A 210 -9.26 -4.16 -10.30
C LYS A 210 -10.30 -4.06 -9.20
N TRP A 211 -9.99 -3.32 -8.15
CA TRP A 211 -10.99 -2.92 -7.17
C TRP A 211 -11.95 -1.97 -7.84
N LYS A 212 -13.19 -2.38 -8.01
CA LYS A 212 -14.28 -1.50 -8.43
C LYS A 212 -15.17 -1.26 -7.22
N THR A 213 -15.25 -0.02 -6.80
CA THR A 213 -16.38 0.45 -6.03
C THR A 213 -17.57 0.48 -6.98
N VAL A 214 -18.61 -0.24 -6.64
CA VAL A 214 -19.86 -0.26 -7.42
C VAL A 214 -20.63 1.02 -7.18
#